data_08fc9e2c0f90abe770043881344efed3
#
_entry.id   08fc9e2c0f90abe770043881344efed3
#
_cell.length_a   1.000
_cell.length_b   1.000
_cell.length_c   1.000
_cell.angle_alpha   90.00
_cell.angle_beta   90.00
_cell.angle_gamma   90.00
#
_symmetry.space_group_name_H-M   'P 1'
#
loop_
_entity.id
_entity.type
_entity.pdbx_description
1 polymer ?
#
loop_
_entity_poly.entity_id
_entity_poly.type
_entity_poly.pdbx_seq_one_letter_code
_entity_poly.pdbx_strand_id
1 'polypeptide(L)'
;VTGNNLSPTPFHNSTLDFSLTPGQSLPTLDLTRLYVLTSGGTCSASEAVINGLRGIDVEVILIGSTTCGKPYGFYATDNCGTTYFTVQFRGINDRGFGDYTDGFVVASEDDGMANVLGCQVADDLTQPLGNPNENRLEVALAHRAGQGCIAPATAQSGAQQKSAQPLDAADGWVHRSPFDSNRILRQ
;
A
#
# COMPACT_ATOMS: atom_id res chain seq x y z
N VAL A 1 18.67 13.63 -2.07
CA VAL A 1 18.56 12.65 -3.17
C VAL A 1 19.64 13.00 -4.17
N THR A 2 20.54 12.05 -4.45
CA THR A 2 21.76 12.29 -5.26
C THR A 2 21.49 12.45 -6.77
N GLY A 3 20.22 12.36 -7.19
CA GLY A 3 19.83 12.43 -8.61
C GLY A 3 20.23 11.21 -9.46
N ASN A 4 20.81 10.19 -8.85
CA ASN A 4 21.17 8.97 -9.57
C ASN A 4 19.92 8.09 -9.75
N ASN A 5 19.61 7.77 -10.98
CA ASN A 5 18.61 6.75 -11.29
C ASN A 5 19.21 5.37 -11.04
N LEU A 6 18.57 4.58 -10.20
CA LEU A 6 18.88 3.15 -10.07
C LEU A 6 18.34 2.40 -11.28
N SER A 7 18.94 1.25 -11.57
CA SER A 7 18.38 0.35 -12.58
C SER A 7 16.96 -0.04 -12.20
N PRO A 8 16.04 -0.09 -13.17
CA PRO A 8 14.68 -0.54 -12.90
C PRO A 8 14.66 -1.93 -12.25
N THR A 9 13.76 -2.13 -11.30
CA THR A 9 13.47 -3.46 -10.75
C THR A 9 12.27 -4.02 -11.49
N PRO A 10 12.46 -4.94 -12.45
CA PRO A 10 11.35 -5.48 -13.25
C PRO A 10 10.48 -6.43 -12.42
N PHE A 11 9.27 -6.68 -12.87
CA PHE A 11 8.52 -7.86 -12.44
C PHE A 11 9.21 -9.10 -13.02
N HIS A 12 9.67 -9.99 -12.13
CA HIS A 12 10.41 -11.17 -12.55
C HIS A 12 9.45 -12.27 -13.04
N ASN A 13 9.79 -12.91 -14.14
CA ASN A 13 9.08 -14.08 -14.69
C ASN A 13 9.80 -15.39 -14.39
N SER A 14 10.93 -15.32 -13.72
CA SER A 14 11.74 -16.48 -13.34
C SER A 14 12.31 -16.30 -11.93
N THR A 15 12.63 -17.42 -11.30
CA THR A 15 13.25 -17.45 -9.97
C THR A 15 14.64 -16.83 -9.99
N LEU A 16 14.95 -16.08 -8.93
CA LEU A 16 16.29 -15.57 -8.63
C LEU A 16 16.93 -16.47 -7.56
N ASP A 17 18.24 -16.34 -7.39
CA ASP A 17 19.05 -17.17 -6.48
C ASP A 17 18.87 -16.73 -5.02
N PHE A 18 17.78 -17.16 -4.35
CA PHE A 18 17.63 -16.99 -2.89
C PHE A 18 17.29 -18.31 -2.19
N SER A 19 16.29 -19.02 -2.65
CA SER A 19 15.82 -20.26 -2.04
C SER A 19 15.42 -21.34 -3.05
N LEU A 20 15.40 -21.00 -4.31
CA LEU A 20 15.05 -21.88 -5.43
C LEU A 20 16.14 -21.82 -6.50
N THR A 21 16.26 -22.89 -7.29
CA THR A 21 17.17 -22.90 -8.44
C THR A 21 16.85 -21.74 -9.37
N PRO A 22 17.84 -20.89 -9.74
CA PRO A 22 17.63 -19.76 -10.63
C PRO A 22 17.10 -20.19 -11.99
N GLY A 23 16.32 -19.29 -12.62
CA GLY A 23 15.85 -19.46 -14.00
C GLY A 23 14.64 -20.37 -14.18
N GLN A 24 14.02 -20.85 -13.10
CA GLN A 24 12.74 -21.54 -13.20
C GLN A 24 11.61 -20.55 -13.50
N SER A 25 10.72 -20.89 -14.43
CA SER A 25 9.56 -20.04 -14.75
C SER A 25 8.65 -19.87 -13.54
N LEU A 26 8.27 -18.64 -13.25
CA LEU A 26 7.28 -18.31 -12.24
C LEU A 26 5.88 -18.38 -12.85
N PRO A 27 4.88 -18.92 -12.11
CA PRO A 27 3.50 -18.84 -12.56
C PRO A 27 3.04 -17.38 -12.58
N THR A 28 2.27 -17.01 -13.59
CA THR A 28 1.65 -15.70 -13.71
C THR A 28 0.13 -15.83 -13.67
N LEU A 29 -0.54 -14.84 -13.11
CA LEU A 29 -2.00 -14.78 -13.07
C LEU A 29 -2.57 -14.08 -14.32
N ASP A 30 -1.74 -13.39 -15.08
CA ASP A 30 -2.12 -12.61 -16.30
C ASP A 30 -3.35 -11.71 -16.08
N LEU A 31 -3.44 -11.10 -14.88
CA LEU A 31 -4.57 -10.26 -14.49
C LEU A 31 -4.43 -8.88 -15.13
N THR A 32 -5.50 -8.44 -15.79
CA THR A 32 -5.61 -7.08 -16.33
C THR A 32 -6.19 -6.09 -15.33
N ARG A 33 -6.71 -6.57 -14.21
CA ARG A 33 -7.38 -5.76 -13.18
C ARG A 33 -7.11 -6.29 -11.78
N LEU A 34 -6.91 -5.38 -10.82
CA LEU A 34 -6.75 -5.66 -9.41
C LEU A 34 -7.65 -4.76 -8.56
N TYR A 35 -8.38 -5.35 -7.62
CA TYR A 35 -9.08 -4.61 -6.57
C TYR A 35 -8.22 -4.59 -5.31
N VAL A 36 -8.02 -3.40 -4.73
CA VAL A 36 -7.24 -3.21 -3.51
C VAL A 36 -8.12 -2.58 -2.45
N LEU A 37 -8.30 -3.29 -1.33
CA LEU A 37 -9.01 -2.75 -0.17
C LEU A 37 -8.04 -1.87 0.61
N THR A 38 -8.32 -0.57 0.70
CA THR A 38 -7.40 0.44 1.22
C THR A 38 -7.91 1.17 2.46
N SER A 39 -6.98 1.65 3.25
CA SER A 39 -7.24 2.55 4.38
C SER A 39 -6.09 3.55 4.54
N GLY A 40 -6.24 4.51 5.44
CA GLY A 40 -5.13 5.39 5.83
C GLY A 40 -3.91 4.67 6.43
N GLY A 41 -4.03 3.38 6.75
CA GLY A 41 -2.92 2.51 7.15
C GLY A 41 -2.27 1.74 5.99
N THR A 42 -2.79 1.85 4.76
CA THR A 42 -2.18 1.25 3.56
C THR A 42 -0.97 2.08 3.15
N CYS A 43 0.23 1.56 3.36
CA CYS A 43 1.46 2.34 3.27
C CYS A 43 2.58 1.61 2.51
N SER A 44 3.56 2.40 2.03
CA SER A 44 4.90 1.94 1.64
C SER A 44 4.87 0.81 0.60
N ALA A 45 5.20 -0.42 0.96
CA ALA A 45 5.22 -1.57 0.04
C ALA A 45 3.86 -1.81 -0.64
N SER A 46 2.76 -1.63 0.08
CA SER A 46 1.40 -1.75 -0.49
C SER A 46 1.15 -0.68 -1.54
N GLU A 47 1.59 0.56 -1.29
CA GLU A 47 1.50 1.64 -2.26
C GLU A 47 2.44 1.43 -3.45
N ALA A 48 3.61 0.84 -3.22
CA ALA A 48 4.54 0.47 -4.29
C ALA A 48 3.92 -0.59 -5.24
N VAL A 49 3.15 -1.55 -4.70
CA VAL A 49 2.40 -2.52 -5.51
C VAL A 49 1.34 -1.82 -6.36
N ILE A 50 0.53 -0.92 -5.77
CA ILE A 50 -0.46 -0.12 -6.48
C ILE A 50 0.20 0.66 -7.62
N ASN A 51 1.27 1.39 -7.30
CA ASN A 51 1.98 2.22 -8.26
C ASN A 51 2.62 1.39 -9.39
N GLY A 52 3.31 0.32 -9.04
CA GLY A 52 4.01 -0.53 -10.00
C GLY A 52 3.06 -1.20 -10.99
N LEU A 53 1.94 -1.73 -10.54
CA LEU A 53 0.95 -2.38 -11.41
C LEU A 53 0.30 -1.39 -12.36
N ARG A 54 -0.05 -0.18 -11.89
CA ARG A 54 -0.55 0.90 -12.76
C ARG A 54 0.48 1.30 -13.83
N GLY A 55 1.77 1.21 -13.51
CA GLY A 55 2.85 1.50 -14.45
C GLY A 55 2.92 0.55 -15.63
N ILE A 56 2.44 -0.69 -15.48
CA ILE A 56 2.45 -1.74 -16.49
C ILE A 56 1.04 -2.07 -17.02
N ASP A 57 0.14 -1.10 -17.04
CA ASP A 57 -1.21 -1.20 -17.62
C ASP A 57 -2.17 -2.16 -16.93
N VAL A 58 -1.91 -2.54 -15.68
CA VAL A 58 -2.91 -3.23 -14.85
C VAL A 58 -3.87 -2.18 -14.28
N GLU A 59 -5.16 -2.34 -14.56
CA GLU A 59 -6.20 -1.49 -13.98
C GLU A 59 -6.31 -1.76 -12.48
N VAL A 60 -5.91 -0.81 -11.66
CA VAL A 60 -6.05 -0.89 -10.20
C VAL A 60 -7.27 -0.11 -9.76
N ILE A 61 -8.14 -0.76 -8.97
CA ILE A 61 -9.36 -0.16 -8.41
C ILE A 61 -9.25 -0.17 -6.90
N LEU A 62 -9.34 1.01 -6.29
CA LEU A 62 -9.27 1.15 -4.84
C LEU A 62 -10.66 1.11 -4.23
N ILE A 63 -10.84 0.28 -3.19
CA ILE A 63 -12.08 0.22 -2.42
C ILE A 63 -11.73 0.54 -0.96
N GLY A 64 -12.19 1.67 -0.47
CA GLY A 64 -11.89 2.08 0.90
C GLY A 64 -11.61 3.56 1.04
N SER A 65 -10.46 3.94 1.57
CA SER A 65 -10.04 5.33 1.75
C SER A 65 -8.63 5.58 1.22
N THR A 66 -8.26 6.87 1.16
CA THR A 66 -6.94 7.34 0.77
C THR A 66 -5.84 6.61 1.55
N THR A 67 -4.76 6.24 0.87
CA THR A 67 -3.59 5.59 1.46
C THR A 67 -2.71 6.59 2.22
N CYS A 68 -1.65 6.14 2.88
CA CYS A 68 -0.90 7.02 3.80
C CYS A 68 0.12 7.94 3.14
N GLY A 69 0.57 7.65 1.92
CA GLY A 69 1.52 8.51 1.22
C GLY A 69 2.98 8.31 1.61
N LYS A 70 3.53 7.10 1.43
CA LYS A 70 4.92 6.80 1.74
C LYS A 70 5.71 6.30 0.52
N PRO A 71 6.08 7.18 -0.45
CA PRO A 71 6.81 6.80 -1.66
C PRO A 71 8.30 6.60 -1.46
N TYR A 72 8.82 6.93 -0.29
CA TYR A 72 10.25 6.94 0.01
C TYR A 72 10.72 5.67 0.68
N GLY A 73 11.95 5.27 0.39
CA GLY A 73 12.60 4.15 1.02
C GLY A 73 14.02 4.47 1.48
N PHE A 74 14.63 3.49 2.14
CA PHE A 74 15.97 3.63 2.74
C PHE A 74 16.71 2.29 2.70
N TYR A 75 18.03 2.39 2.75
CA TYR A 75 18.90 1.26 3.02
C TYR A 75 19.45 1.37 4.45
N ALA A 76 19.59 0.22 5.12
CA ALA A 76 20.23 0.15 6.40
C ALA A 76 21.74 0.43 6.24
N THR A 77 22.27 1.38 7.01
CA THR A 77 23.68 1.72 7.00
C THR A 77 24.24 1.60 8.41
N ASP A 78 25.13 0.63 8.61
CA ASP A 78 25.77 0.38 9.90
C ASP A 78 26.96 1.33 10.09
N ASN A 79 27.05 1.96 11.28
CA ASN A 79 28.19 2.76 11.69
C ASN A 79 28.41 2.64 13.20
N CYS A 80 29.57 2.18 13.63
CA CYS A 80 29.98 2.07 15.04
C CYS A 80 28.92 1.39 15.95
N GLY A 81 28.33 0.29 15.50
CA GLY A 81 27.33 -0.46 16.27
C GLY A 81 25.91 0.17 16.28
N THR A 82 25.70 1.24 15.52
CA THR A 82 24.41 1.87 15.31
C THR A 82 24.00 1.73 13.84
N THR A 83 22.76 1.31 13.58
CA THR A 83 22.21 1.22 12.23
C THR A 83 21.34 2.44 11.94
N TYR A 84 21.61 3.11 10.84
CA TYR A 84 20.90 4.31 10.37
C TYR A 84 19.95 3.94 9.23
N PHE A 85 18.77 4.53 9.23
CA PHE A 85 17.70 4.34 8.23
C PHE A 85 17.29 5.71 7.68
N THR A 86 18.19 6.39 7.02
CA THR A 86 17.91 7.67 6.38
C THR A 86 17.22 7.45 5.05
N VAL A 87 16.24 8.29 4.70
CA VAL A 87 15.58 8.26 3.40
C VAL A 87 16.58 8.52 2.29
N GLN A 88 16.69 7.60 1.33
CA GLN A 88 17.73 7.62 0.30
C GLN A 88 17.16 7.55 -1.12
N PHE A 89 15.97 6.98 -1.31
CA PHE A 89 15.37 6.84 -2.62
C PHE A 89 13.85 7.07 -2.61
N ARG A 90 13.32 7.30 -3.79
CA ARG A 90 11.88 7.32 -4.08
C ARG A 90 11.61 6.31 -5.17
N GLY A 91 10.54 5.52 -5.01
CA GLY A 91 10.05 4.64 -6.06
C GLY A 91 9.31 5.43 -7.14
N ILE A 92 9.54 5.09 -8.40
CA ILE A 92 8.75 5.55 -9.54
C ILE A 92 8.29 4.32 -10.32
N ASN A 93 7.12 4.40 -10.93
CA ASN A 93 6.61 3.34 -11.81
C ASN A 93 7.17 3.48 -13.24
N ASP A 94 6.83 2.54 -14.13
CA ASP A 94 7.32 2.51 -15.50
C ASP A 94 6.90 3.75 -16.33
N ARG A 95 5.80 4.43 -15.92
CA ARG A 95 5.33 5.69 -16.50
C ARG A 95 6.00 6.94 -15.89
N GLY A 96 6.94 6.76 -14.96
CA GLY A 96 7.69 7.83 -14.30
C GLY A 96 6.97 8.47 -13.13
N PHE A 97 5.78 7.98 -12.73
CA PHE A 97 5.05 8.52 -11.58
C PHE A 97 5.52 7.90 -10.26
N GLY A 98 5.69 8.74 -9.22
CA GLY A 98 6.09 8.32 -7.89
C GLY A 98 5.84 9.41 -6.83
N ASP A 99 5.08 10.44 -7.17
CA ASP A 99 4.76 11.54 -6.24
C ASP A 99 3.38 11.34 -5.63
N TYR A 100 3.30 10.40 -4.68
CA TYR A 100 2.09 10.11 -3.91
C TYR A 100 2.30 10.33 -2.40
N THR A 101 2.95 11.45 -2.05
CA THR A 101 3.23 11.82 -0.65
C THR A 101 1.98 12.05 0.19
N ASP A 102 0.86 12.39 -0.45
CA ASP A 102 -0.45 12.53 0.20
C ASP A 102 -1.33 11.27 0.08
N GLY A 103 -0.73 10.17 -0.40
CA GLY A 103 -1.41 8.89 -0.63
C GLY A 103 -2.08 8.80 -2.00
N PHE A 104 -2.54 7.59 -2.33
CA PHE A 104 -3.44 7.38 -3.45
C PHE A 104 -4.87 7.69 -3.02
N VAL A 105 -5.49 8.61 -3.71
CA VAL A 105 -6.84 9.10 -3.44
C VAL A 105 -7.85 8.26 -4.22
N VAL A 106 -8.85 7.73 -3.53
CA VAL A 106 -9.97 7.04 -4.17
C VAL A 106 -10.82 8.06 -4.91
N ALA A 107 -10.91 7.95 -6.23
CA ALA A 107 -11.58 8.88 -7.11
C ALA A 107 -12.56 8.18 -8.07
N SER A 108 -13.39 8.97 -8.76
CA SER A 108 -14.27 8.46 -9.80
C SER A 108 -13.56 8.13 -11.11
N GLU A 109 -12.35 8.64 -11.28
CA GLU A 109 -11.52 8.44 -12.48
C GLU A 109 -10.05 8.29 -12.06
N ASP A 110 -9.29 7.56 -12.87
CA ASP A 110 -7.83 7.45 -12.75
C ASP A 110 -7.19 8.56 -13.58
N ASP A 111 -6.39 9.42 -12.97
CA ASP A 111 -5.68 10.50 -13.65
C ASP A 111 -4.25 10.13 -14.10
N GLY A 112 -3.87 8.88 -13.88
CA GLY A 112 -2.50 8.41 -14.09
C GLY A 112 -1.51 8.85 -13.01
N MET A 113 -1.95 9.64 -12.03
CA MET A 113 -1.16 10.16 -10.90
C MET A 113 -1.67 9.65 -9.56
N ALA A 114 -2.00 10.52 -8.61
CA ALA A 114 -2.41 10.13 -7.28
C ALA A 114 -3.91 9.76 -7.16
N ASN A 115 -4.75 10.24 -8.08
CA ASN A 115 -6.15 9.83 -8.13
C ASN A 115 -6.27 8.47 -8.83
N VAL A 116 -6.93 7.54 -8.17
CA VAL A 116 -7.12 6.17 -8.65
C VAL A 116 -8.59 5.83 -8.64
N LEU A 117 -9.08 5.26 -9.75
CA LEU A 117 -10.46 4.80 -9.84
C LEU A 117 -10.83 3.92 -8.66
N GLY A 118 -12.01 4.16 -8.07
CA GLY A 118 -12.48 3.34 -6.97
C GLY A 118 -13.71 3.83 -6.26
N CYS A 119 -14.04 3.18 -5.17
CA CYS A 119 -15.18 3.49 -4.32
C CYS A 119 -14.74 3.82 -2.91
N GLN A 120 -15.18 4.98 -2.41
CA GLN A 120 -14.95 5.34 -1.00
C GLN A 120 -15.88 4.53 -0.10
N VAL A 121 -15.29 3.72 0.77
CA VAL A 121 -16.01 2.79 1.66
C VAL A 121 -15.37 2.79 3.03
N ALA A 122 -16.17 2.96 4.08
CA ALA A 122 -15.70 2.83 5.45
C ALA A 122 -15.36 1.37 5.78
N ASP A 123 -14.40 1.18 6.68
CA ASP A 123 -14.05 -0.14 7.20
C ASP A 123 -15.19 -0.71 8.06
N ASP A 124 -15.38 -2.03 8.02
CA ASP A 124 -16.31 -2.74 8.88
C ASP A 124 -15.58 -3.81 9.70
N LEU A 125 -15.11 -3.38 10.86
CA LEU A 125 -14.42 -4.26 11.81
C LEU A 125 -15.36 -5.24 12.54
N THR A 126 -16.66 -5.20 12.28
CA THR A 126 -17.63 -6.13 12.87
C THR A 126 -17.69 -7.46 12.14
N GLN A 127 -17.17 -7.50 10.91
CA GLN A 127 -17.12 -8.70 10.08
C GLN A 127 -15.72 -9.30 10.03
N PRO A 128 -15.58 -10.62 10.01
CA PRO A 128 -14.28 -11.25 9.85
C PRO A 128 -13.74 -11.04 8.44
N LEU A 129 -12.41 -11.04 8.31
CA LEU A 129 -11.72 -10.93 7.02
C LEU A 129 -12.19 -12.03 6.05
N GLY A 130 -12.49 -11.64 4.82
CA GLY A 130 -12.95 -12.54 3.76
C GLY A 130 -14.45 -12.80 3.79
N ASN A 131 -15.21 -12.24 4.73
CA ASN A 131 -16.66 -12.30 4.71
C ASN A 131 -17.19 -11.43 3.56
N PRO A 132 -17.95 -11.96 2.59
CA PRO A 132 -18.48 -11.18 1.47
C PRO A 132 -19.45 -10.06 1.88
N ASN A 133 -19.92 -10.05 3.13
CA ASN A 133 -20.75 -8.99 3.71
C ASN A 133 -19.92 -7.92 4.45
N GLU A 134 -18.58 -8.02 4.47
CA GLU A 134 -17.73 -6.94 4.93
C GLU A 134 -17.81 -5.79 3.90
N ASN A 135 -18.00 -4.56 4.38
CA ASN A 135 -18.34 -3.41 3.55
C ASN A 135 -17.46 -3.22 2.31
N ARG A 136 -16.14 -3.28 2.48
CA ARG A 136 -15.20 -3.08 1.35
C ARG A 136 -15.23 -4.25 0.39
N LEU A 137 -15.29 -5.47 0.91
CA LEU A 137 -15.34 -6.66 0.09
C LEU A 137 -16.69 -6.75 -0.65
N GLU A 138 -17.82 -6.41 0.00
CA GLU A 138 -19.14 -6.33 -0.64
C GLU A 138 -19.11 -5.38 -1.83
N VAL A 139 -18.59 -4.15 -1.64
CA VAL A 139 -18.49 -3.15 -2.70
C VAL A 139 -17.51 -3.59 -3.81
N ALA A 140 -16.39 -4.22 -3.46
CA ALA A 140 -15.46 -4.74 -4.46
C ALA A 140 -16.11 -5.82 -5.34
N LEU A 141 -16.86 -6.73 -4.74
CA LEU A 141 -17.58 -7.78 -5.45
C LEU A 141 -18.69 -7.22 -6.34
N ALA A 142 -19.45 -6.24 -5.85
CA ALA A 142 -20.48 -5.54 -6.61
C ALA A 142 -19.91 -4.75 -7.78
N HIS A 143 -18.83 -4.02 -7.56
CA HIS A 143 -18.12 -3.28 -8.61
C HIS A 143 -17.59 -4.24 -9.69
N ARG A 144 -17.01 -5.36 -9.28
CA ARG A 144 -16.58 -6.43 -10.20
C ARG A 144 -17.75 -6.99 -11.03
N ALA A 145 -18.96 -7.07 -10.45
CA ALA A 145 -20.17 -7.51 -11.13
C ALA A 145 -20.79 -6.42 -12.03
N GLY A 146 -20.17 -5.24 -12.17
CA GLY A 146 -20.64 -4.14 -13.00
C GLY A 146 -21.72 -3.25 -12.36
N GLN A 147 -21.93 -3.37 -11.04
CA GLN A 147 -22.93 -2.56 -10.32
C GLN A 147 -22.41 -1.18 -9.90
N GLY A 148 -21.11 -0.91 -10.14
CA GLY A 148 -20.46 0.33 -9.71
C GLY A 148 -20.26 0.43 -8.21
N CYS A 149 -20.15 1.66 -7.69
CA CYS A 149 -20.00 1.93 -6.26
C CYS A 149 -21.35 1.88 -5.56
N ILE A 150 -21.72 0.73 -5.02
CA ILE A 150 -22.92 0.59 -4.20
C ILE A 150 -22.71 1.11 -2.77
N ALA A 151 -23.79 1.45 -2.08
CA ALA A 151 -23.77 1.60 -0.62
C ALA A 151 -23.80 0.21 0.04
N PRO A 152 -22.87 -0.12 0.95
CA PRO A 152 -22.88 -1.41 1.62
C PRO A 152 -24.17 -1.62 2.42
N ALA A 153 -24.64 -2.87 2.50
CA ALA A 153 -25.89 -3.20 3.19
C ALA A 153 -25.82 -2.89 4.72
N THR A 154 -24.63 -2.96 5.31
CA THR A 154 -24.39 -2.68 6.73
C THR A 154 -23.96 -1.24 7.01
N ALA A 155 -24.03 -0.33 6.03
CA ALA A 155 -23.70 1.09 6.20
C ALA A 155 -24.65 1.83 7.20
N GLN A 156 -25.06 1.16 8.26
CA GLN A 156 -25.74 1.78 9.38
C GLN A 156 -24.72 2.26 10.41
N SER A 157 -24.72 3.60 10.53
CA SER A 157 -24.05 4.38 11.58
C SER A 157 -22.53 4.29 11.64
N GLY A 158 -21.91 5.27 10.99
CA GLY A 158 -20.54 5.66 11.13
C GLY A 158 -19.96 5.58 12.54
N ALA A 159 -19.29 4.49 12.84
CA ALA A 159 -18.10 4.63 13.63
C ALA A 159 -17.11 5.38 12.72
N GLN A 160 -17.06 6.71 12.83
CA GLN A 160 -15.93 7.47 12.34
C GLN A 160 -14.70 6.74 12.85
N GLN A 161 -13.96 6.10 11.95
CA GLN A 161 -12.58 5.74 12.27
C GLN A 161 -11.94 7.04 12.75
N LYS A 162 -11.79 7.18 14.07
CA LYS A 162 -10.81 8.11 14.58
C LYS A 162 -9.52 7.64 13.93
N SER A 163 -9.07 8.37 12.90
CA SER A 163 -7.69 8.27 12.47
C SER A 163 -6.89 8.22 13.75
N ALA A 164 -6.06 7.18 13.92
CA ALA A 164 -5.17 7.13 15.06
C ALA A 164 -4.41 8.44 15.00
N GLN A 165 -4.79 9.40 15.87
CA GLN A 165 -4.06 10.65 15.96
C GLN A 165 -2.65 10.23 16.32
N PRO A 166 -1.62 10.77 15.66
CA PRO A 166 -0.26 10.59 16.12
C PRO A 166 -0.28 10.96 17.59
N LEU A 167 0.10 10.02 18.47
CA LEU A 167 0.27 10.33 19.88
C LEU A 167 1.26 11.47 19.95
N ASP A 168 0.79 12.65 20.35
CA ASP A 168 1.67 13.79 20.55
C ASP A 168 2.69 13.39 21.63
N ALA A 169 3.95 13.73 21.41
CA ALA A 169 5.02 13.47 22.37
C ALA A 169 4.75 14.15 23.74
N ALA A 170 3.74 15.03 23.81
CA ALA A 170 3.25 15.66 25.03
C ALA A 170 2.32 14.79 25.87
N ASP A 171 1.75 13.70 25.33
CA ASP A 171 0.74 12.89 26.02
C ASP A 171 1.29 11.82 26.99
N GLY A 172 2.48 12.06 27.54
CA GLY A 172 3.04 11.25 28.61
C GLY A 172 3.96 10.12 28.11
N TRP A 173 4.69 9.56 29.05
CA TRP A 173 5.67 8.49 28.84
C TRP A 173 4.98 7.23 28.29
N VAL A 174 4.97 7.09 26.98
CA VAL A 174 4.66 5.79 26.35
C VAL A 174 5.89 4.91 26.53
N HIS A 175 5.76 3.87 27.34
CA HIS A 175 6.72 2.78 27.36
C HIS A 175 6.72 2.11 25.97
N ARG A 176 7.60 2.57 25.09
CA ARG A 176 7.81 1.89 23.82
C ARG A 176 8.48 0.56 24.12
N SER A 177 7.87 -0.52 23.65
CA SER A 177 8.54 -1.81 23.61
C SER A 177 9.91 -1.65 22.94
N PRO A 178 10.98 -2.29 23.42
CA PRO A 178 12.27 -2.31 22.71
C PRO A 178 12.16 -2.74 21.24
N PHE A 179 11.12 -3.51 20.90
CA PHE A 179 10.80 -3.94 19.54
C PHE A 179 10.19 -2.82 18.67
N ASP A 180 9.57 -1.81 19.29
CA ASP A 180 8.99 -0.66 18.58
C ASP A 180 10.03 0.42 18.25
N SER A 181 11.24 0.31 18.79
CA SER A 181 12.30 1.29 18.61
C SER A 181 13.19 1.05 17.39
N ASN A 182 12.87 0.08 16.52
CA ASN A 182 13.71 -0.33 15.38
C ASN A 182 15.20 -0.56 15.72
N ARG A 183 15.48 -0.94 16.95
CA ARG A 183 16.83 -1.33 17.39
C ARG A 183 17.02 -2.81 17.12
N ILE A 184 17.87 -3.14 16.18
CA ILE A 184 18.40 -4.50 16.07
C ILE A 184 19.42 -4.65 17.20
N LEU A 185 19.01 -5.30 18.29
CA LEU A 185 19.95 -5.71 19.33
C LEU A 185 20.72 -6.91 18.79
N ARG A 186 21.98 -6.72 18.43
CA ARG A 186 22.92 -7.84 18.23
C ARG A 186 23.33 -8.34 19.62
N GLN A 187 23.11 -9.62 19.88
CA GLN A 187 23.75 -10.34 20.99
C GLN A 187 25.23 -10.56 20.69
#